data_c4c531463b41df33b6d8f2531272c66f
#
_entry.id   c4c531463b41df33b6d8f2531272c66f
#
_cell.length_a   1.000
_cell.length_b   1.000
_cell.length_c   1.000
_cell.angle_alpha   90.00
_cell.angle_beta   90.00
_cell.angle_gamma   90.00
#
_symmetry.space_group_name_H-M   'P 1'
#
loop_
_entity.id
_entity.type
_entity.pdbx_description
1 polymer ?
#
loop_
_entity_poly.entity_id
_entity_poly.type
_entity_poly.pdbx_seq_one_letter_code
_entity_poly.pdbx_strand_id
1 'polypeptide(L)'
;MLKDTRESCRLTCQVPPLSVDFAKRNLMLRTSVTPEGRFRVGIHTPSYQVSNLRENDHLGSLGTLPDQTVVDNRENFPDGDIRVEKARPIYEILNPLPFRGCTYIDSEWAAARAADPGLIKMDRPGPVSLRAILGTHCPAATIREIVTQLPLPLRYELAATSTDAEELVWLAESCCRMVCTDDGVPVGLQYNESNGRRQAMIDNFELFETIGNNPHLPDQYKKIMVLRPGVQGNSEIVGDFRQGATEIFEYLRSNSYIPWGHYAANFAPTSIRYGIADLSPLDIEGLRHLYYQRVFITVAEKLGIGPAIRRRPLTPAELETLRQEILGALAVDNQLESLATLWGWNFGYDFSGSGYRLHASHQMIHQQYAMVPQWVDDTCGGQNEAYSSGDLIADLIDRYRQDYHSDLFTDYLAALAHNTRTDGGGGEQSLVVWQDRNVLLFVPKAQVSQWELQLLVIADYAGGPVGNIIEADAAVRRSLDMGILKAQQILAGLGATMVSSIEYSKRLGVANGQRLLYAFLPKLPWSMGAFSEAQGRFILGHYPEDFAVACRRQLR
;
A
#
# COMPACT_ATOMS: atom_id res chain seq x y z
N MET A 1 -52.79 33.66 -1.39
CA MET A 1 -53.22 32.58 -2.28
C MET A 1 -52.10 32.36 -3.31
N LEU A 2 -51.17 31.51 -3.00
CA LEU A 2 -50.18 30.99 -3.97
C LEU A 2 -50.30 29.49 -3.91
N LYS A 3 -50.86 28.92 -4.98
CA LYS A 3 -51.07 27.50 -5.16
C LYS A 3 -49.74 26.77 -5.33
N ASP A 4 -49.62 25.79 -4.51
CA ASP A 4 -48.60 24.73 -4.52
C ASP A 4 -48.75 23.91 -5.82
N THR A 5 -47.78 23.97 -6.71
CA THR A 5 -47.65 23.09 -7.86
C THR A 5 -46.34 22.33 -7.78
N ARG A 6 -46.32 21.36 -6.85
CA ARG A 6 -45.37 20.24 -6.92
C ARG A 6 -46.00 19.14 -7.76
N GLU A 7 -45.99 19.29 -9.07
CA GLU A 7 -46.13 18.14 -9.95
C GLU A 7 -44.77 17.41 -10.01
N SER A 8 -44.75 16.27 -9.36
CA SER A 8 -43.66 15.31 -9.38
C SER A 8 -43.46 14.82 -10.81
N CYS A 9 -42.36 15.17 -11.39
CA CYS A 9 -41.83 14.51 -12.58
C CYS A 9 -41.41 13.08 -12.18
N ARG A 10 -42.35 12.13 -12.20
CA ARG A 10 -42.05 10.70 -12.18
C ARG A 10 -41.51 10.36 -13.55
N LEU A 11 -40.19 10.51 -13.76
CA LEU A 11 -39.49 9.78 -14.77
C LEU A 11 -39.56 8.30 -14.37
N THR A 12 -40.53 7.58 -14.95
CA THR A 12 -40.55 6.13 -14.97
C THR A 12 -39.34 5.69 -15.81
N CYS A 13 -38.19 5.59 -15.18
CA CYS A 13 -37.06 4.91 -15.75
C CYS A 13 -37.35 3.40 -15.70
N GLN A 14 -38.16 2.93 -16.67
CA GLN A 14 -38.17 1.50 -17.00
C GLN A 14 -36.89 1.18 -17.74
N VAL A 15 -35.77 1.18 -17.03
CA VAL A 15 -34.62 0.38 -17.43
C VAL A 15 -35.04 -1.05 -17.08
N PRO A 16 -35.23 -1.94 -18.07
CA PRO A 16 -35.42 -3.36 -17.77
C PRO A 16 -34.21 -3.76 -16.92
N PRO A 17 -34.39 -4.56 -15.85
CA PRO A 17 -33.25 -5.05 -15.10
C PRO A 17 -32.31 -5.66 -16.15
N LEU A 18 -31.12 -5.08 -16.27
CA LEU A 18 -30.04 -5.71 -17.03
C LEU A 18 -29.93 -7.08 -16.40
N SER A 19 -30.46 -8.08 -17.13
CA SER A 19 -30.46 -9.43 -16.60
C SER A 19 -28.98 -9.76 -16.37
N VAL A 20 -28.63 -9.96 -15.13
CA VAL A 20 -27.32 -10.40 -14.63
C VAL A 20 -26.83 -11.63 -15.43
N ASP A 21 -27.73 -12.26 -16.15
CA ASP A 21 -27.50 -13.40 -17.04
C ASP A 21 -26.67 -13.08 -18.30
N PHE A 22 -26.64 -11.84 -18.78
CA PHE A 22 -25.90 -11.53 -20.02
C PHE A 22 -24.39 -11.37 -19.77
N ALA A 23 -24.00 -10.89 -18.60
CA ALA A 23 -22.59 -10.83 -18.18
C ALA A 23 -22.04 -12.21 -17.78
N LYS A 24 -22.91 -13.11 -17.29
CA LYS A 24 -22.51 -14.46 -16.85
C LYS A 24 -22.29 -15.44 -18.00
N ARG A 25 -22.89 -15.26 -19.16
CA ARG A 25 -22.91 -16.28 -20.22
C ARG A 25 -21.69 -16.29 -21.14
N ASN A 26 -20.83 -15.26 -21.17
CA ASN A 26 -19.77 -15.18 -22.18
C ASN A 26 -18.37 -14.80 -21.63
N LEU A 27 -18.17 -14.62 -20.34
CA LEU A 27 -16.83 -14.48 -19.78
C LEU A 27 -16.26 -15.88 -19.52
N MET A 28 -15.52 -16.40 -20.48
CA MET A 28 -14.67 -17.58 -20.23
C MET A 28 -13.77 -17.28 -19.05
N LEU A 29 -13.68 -18.22 -18.12
CA LEU A 29 -12.75 -18.11 -17.00
C LEU A 29 -11.31 -17.99 -17.53
N ARG A 30 -10.65 -16.88 -17.23
CA ARG A 30 -9.29 -16.59 -17.67
C ARG A 30 -8.40 -16.39 -16.44
N THR A 31 -7.93 -17.49 -15.89
CA THR A 31 -6.92 -17.49 -14.84
C THR A 31 -5.68 -18.25 -15.29
N SER A 32 -4.51 -17.92 -14.72
CA SER A 32 -3.29 -18.69 -14.97
C SER A 32 -3.24 -19.99 -14.18
N VAL A 33 -4.04 -20.16 -13.14
CA VAL A 33 -4.10 -21.38 -12.33
C VAL A 33 -4.84 -22.46 -13.10
N THR A 34 -4.24 -23.64 -13.19
CA THR A 34 -4.86 -24.81 -13.84
C THR A 34 -5.23 -25.89 -12.82
N PRO A 35 -6.22 -26.75 -13.14
CA PRO A 35 -6.63 -27.84 -12.23
C PRO A 35 -5.51 -28.86 -11.92
N GLU A 36 -4.44 -28.87 -12.72
CA GLU A 36 -3.26 -29.69 -12.47
C GLU A 36 -2.30 -29.06 -11.44
N GLY A 37 -2.70 -27.95 -10.79
CA GLY A 37 -1.87 -27.24 -9.84
C GLY A 37 -0.62 -26.63 -10.48
N ARG A 38 -0.77 -25.96 -11.62
CA ARG A 38 0.31 -25.31 -12.36
C ARG A 38 -0.10 -23.92 -12.83
N PHE A 39 0.90 -23.07 -13.13
CA PHE A 39 0.66 -21.81 -13.80
C PHE A 39 0.78 -21.95 -15.32
N ARG A 40 -0.18 -21.36 -16.04
CA ARG A 40 -0.12 -21.22 -17.49
C ARG A 40 0.57 -19.90 -17.84
N VAL A 41 1.60 -19.99 -18.68
CA VAL A 41 2.36 -18.84 -19.20
C VAL A 41 2.22 -18.83 -20.73
N GLY A 42 1.73 -17.73 -21.29
CA GLY A 42 1.69 -17.49 -22.74
C GLY A 42 3.06 -16.99 -23.22
N ILE A 43 3.44 -17.35 -24.44
CA ILE A 43 4.69 -16.91 -25.06
C ILE A 43 4.36 -16.30 -26.42
N HIS A 44 4.72 -15.03 -26.57
CA HIS A 44 4.62 -14.31 -27.82
C HIS A 44 6.00 -14.14 -28.44
N THR A 45 6.12 -14.46 -29.71
CA THR A 45 7.32 -14.18 -30.52
C THR A 45 6.90 -13.32 -31.70
N PRO A 46 6.74 -11.99 -31.52
CA PRO A 46 6.20 -11.14 -32.53
C PRO A 46 7.13 -11.01 -33.75
N SER A 47 6.52 -10.83 -34.92
CA SER A 47 7.19 -10.34 -36.13
C SER A 47 6.60 -8.98 -36.46
N TYR A 48 7.41 -8.08 -36.97
CA TYR A 48 6.92 -6.76 -37.39
C TYR A 48 7.76 -6.16 -38.50
N GLN A 49 7.13 -5.26 -39.24
CA GLN A 49 7.79 -4.40 -40.20
C GLN A 49 7.40 -2.97 -39.91
N VAL A 50 8.41 -2.09 -39.82
CA VAL A 50 8.22 -0.67 -39.65
C VAL A 50 8.82 0.04 -40.85
N SER A 51 7.98 0.75 -41.60
CA SER A 51 8.45 1.58 -42.73
C SER A 51 9.23 2.77 -42.19
N ASN A 52 10.39 3.04 -42.81
CA ASN A 52 11.19 4.18 -42.46
C ASN A 52 10.54 5.48 -43.00
N LEU A 53 9.64 6.06 -42.24
CA LEU A 53 8.98 7.34 -42.59
C LEU A 53 9.89 8.55 -42.38
N ARG A 54 11.12 8.35 -41.89
CA ARG A 54 12.08 9.41 -41.54
C ARG A 54 13.31 9.46 -42.47
N GLU A 55 13.25 8.74 -43.58
CA GLU A 55 14.35 8.65 -44.55
C GLU A 55 14.86 10.03 -45.02
N ASN A 56 13.95 11.02 -45.09
CA ASN A 56 14.26 12.38 -45.50
C ASN A 56 14.35 13.39 -44.32
N ASP A 57 14.42 12.91 -43.09
CA ASP A 57 14.54 13.79 -41.94
C ASP A 57 15.92 14.46 -41.93
N HIS A 58 15.94 15.69 -41.46
CA HIS A 58 17.14 16.52 -41.40
C HIS A 58 18.17 15.92 -40.42
N LEU A 59 19.39 15.77 -40.93
CA LEU A 59 20.54 15.40 -40.10
C LEU A 59 21.11 16.65 -39.44
N GLY A 60 21.23 16.66 -38.12
CA GLY A 60 21.75 17.74 -37.32
C GLY A 60 23.02 17.37 -36.58
N SER A 61 23.92 18.33 -36.42
CA SER A 61 25.09 18.13 -35.56
C SER A 61 24.68 18.09 -34.09
N LEU A 62 25.17 17.08 -33.35
CA LEU A 62 24.99 16.93 -31.92
C LEU A 62 26.20 17.51 -31.13
N GLY A 63 27.29 17.84 -31.81
CA GLY A 63 28.52 18.32 -31.21
C GLY A 63 29.75 17.68 -31.84
N THR A 64 30.88 17.71 -31.12
CA THR A 64 32.16 17.18 -31.60
C THR A 64 32.83 16.29 -30.55
N LEU A 65 33.56 15.29 -31.01
CA LEU A 65 34.51 14.54 -30.19
C LEU A 65 35.72 15.41 -29.83
N PRO A 66 36.56 14.99 -28.88
CA PRO A 66 37.82 15.71 -28.54
C PRO A 66 38.77 15.89 -29.72
N ASP A 67 38.73 15.02 -30.74
CA ASP A 67 39.50 15.10 -31.96
C ASP A 67 38.88 15.99 -33.05
N GLN A 68 37.84 16.78 -32.74
CA GLN A 68 37.06 17.64 -33.64
C GLN A 68 36.18 16.89 -34.64
N THR A 69 36.04 15.59 -34.55
CA THR A 69 35.10 14.85 -35.38
C THR A 69 33.67 15.27 -35.04
N VAL A 70 32.88 15.66 -36.04
CA VAL A 70 31.47 16.02 -35.86
C VAL A 70 30.65 14.76 -35.56
N VAL A 71 29.89 14.82 -34.48
CA VAL A 71 28.87 13.82 -34.13
C VAL A 71 27.53 14.35 -34.62
N ASP A 72 26.81 13.55 -35.39
CA ASP A 72 25.47 13.88 -35.86
C ASP A 72 24.43 12.85 -35.39
N ASN A 73 23.16 13.11 -35.67
CA ASN A 73 22.04 12.24 -35.26
C ASN A 73 21.73 11.12 -36.26
N ARG A 74 22.64 10.82 -37.18
CA ARG A 74 22.42 9.82 -38.25
C ARG A 74 22.12 8.45 -37.69
N GLU A 75 22.79 8.05 -36.62
CA GLU A 75 22.59 6.75 -35.95
C GLU A 75 21.18 6.59 -35.34
N ASN A 76 20.44 7.67 -35.17
CA ASN A 76 19.05 7.64 -34.71
C ASN A 76 18.06 7.26 -35.80
N PHE A 77 18.48 7.17 -37.04
CA PHE A 77 17.65 6.84 -38.18
C PHE A 77 18.06 5.49 -38.76
N PRO A 78 17.13 4.56 -38.97
CA PRO A 78 17.45 3.31 -39.65
C PRO A 78 17.75 3.56 -41.16
N ASP A 79 18.64 2.74 -41.70
CA ASP A 79 18.97 2.73 -43.13
C ASP A 79 17.89 2.03 -43.98
N GLY A 80 16.65 2.49 -43.89
CA GLY A 80 15.52 1.89 -44.59
C GLY A 80 14.49 1.26 -43.65
N ASP A 81 13.64 0.42 -44.20
CA ASP A 81 12.59 -0.27 -43.44
C ASP A 81 13.19 -1.31 -42.49
N ILE A 82 12.66 -1.31 -41.27
CA ILE A 82 13.04 -2.33 -40.25
C ILE A 82 12.10 -3.52 -40.44
N ARG A 83 12.66 -4.69 -40.65
CA ARG A 83 11.93 -5.95 -40.67
C ARG A 83 12.49 -6.92 -39.66
N VAL A 84 11.66 -7.33 -38.75
CA VAL A 84 11.98 -8.32 -37.72
C VAL A 84 11.08 -9.52 -37.91
N GLU A 85 11.63 -10.63 -38.35
CA GLU A 85 10.90 -11.87 -38.58
C GLU A 85 10.54 -12.58 -37.28
N LYS A 86 11.39 -12.50 -36.29
CA LYS A 86 11.20 -13.11 -34.97
C LYS A 86 11.87 -12.25 -33.93
N ALA A 87 11.08 -11.52 -33.14
CA ALA A 87 11.56 -10.76 -31.99
C ALA A 87 11.83 -11.69 -30.81
N ARG A 88 12.46 -11.15 -29.76
CA ARG A 88 12.62 -11.84 -28.48
C ARG A 88 11.28 -12.16 -27.86
N PRO A 89 11.17 -13.25 -27.09
CA PRO A 89 9.93 -13.63 -26.45
C PRO A 89 9.40 -12.58 -25.49
N ILE A 90 8.07 -12.39 -25.52
CA ILE A 90 7.30 -11.68 -24.51
C ILE A 90 6.44 -12.71 -23.80
N TYR A 91 6.52 -12.77 -22.48
CA TYR A 91 5.72 -13.67 -21.67
C TYR A 91 4.46 -12.96 -21.20
N GLU A 92 3.30 -13.60 -21.37
CA GLU A 92 2.01 -13.13 -20.88
C GLU A 92 1.50 -14.08 -19.79
N ILE A 93 1.21 -13.53 -18.62
CA ILE A 93 0.73 -14.28 -17.48
C ILE A 93 -0.57 -13.66 -17.00
N LEU A 94 -1.69 -14.36 -17.14
CA LEU A 94 -2.95 -13.93 -16.54
C LEU A 94 -2.82 -13.93 -15.02
N ASN A 95 -3.43 -12.94 -14.36
CA ASN A 95 -3.42 -12.95 -12.91
C ASN A 95 -4.18 -14.20 -12.39
N PRO A 96 -3.69 -14.90 -11.36
CA PRO A 96 -4.45 -15.93 -10.66
C PRO A 96 -5.85 -15.47 -10.26
N LEU A 97 -6.00 -14.19 -9.93
CA LEU A 97 -7.24 -13.49 -9.72
C LEU A 97 -7.53 -12.61 -10.96
N PRO A 98 -8.26 -13.11 -11.96
CA PRO A 98 -8.32 -12.52 -13.31
C PRO A 98 -8.86 -11.09 -13.36
N PHE A 99 -9.64 -10.67 -12.37
CA PHE A 99 -10.10 -9.28 -12.25
C PHE A 99 -8.97 -8.27 -11.98
N ARG A 100 -7.76 -8.76 -11.67
CA ARG A 100 -6.56 -7.94 -11.50
C ARG A 100 -5.74 -7.80 -12.79
N GLY A 101 -6.21 -8.30 -13.91
CA GLY A 101 -5.58 -8.14 -15.22
C GLY A 101 -4.55 -9.21 -15.57
N CYS A 102 -3.50 -8.83 -16.25
CA CYS A 102 -2.41 -9.73 -16.66
C CYS A 102 -1.05 -9.02 -16.66
N THR A 103 0.00 -9.81 -16.64
CA THR A 103 1.39 -9.35 -16.64
C THR A 103 2.07 -9.68 -17.96
N TYR A 104 2.82 -8.73 -18.49
CA TYR A 104 3.69 -8.89 -19.66
C TYR A 104 5.14 -8.72 -19.22
N ILE A 105 6.01 -9.62 -19.66
CA ILE A 105 7.44 -9.58 -19.37
C ILE A 105 8.20 -9.67 -20.69
N ASP A 106 8.89 -8.60 -21.06
CA ASP A 106 9.84 -8.61 -22.15
C ASP A 106 11.12 -9.30 -21.71
N SER A 107 11.52 -10.35 -22.42
CA SER A 107 12.69 -11.16 -22.04
C SER A 107 14.00 -10.38 -22.12
N GLU A 108 14.10 -9.37 -22.99
CA GLU A 108 15.27 -8.52 -23.09
C GLU A 108 15.40 -7.59 -21.88
N TRP A 109 14.31 -6.97 -21.47
CA TRP A 109 14.28 -6.11 -20.29
C TRP A 109 14.53 -6.87 -19.00
N ALA A 110 14.09 -8.14 -18.95
CA ALA A 110 14.31 -9.00 -17.79
C ALA A 110 15.72 -9.59 -17.73
N ALA A 111 16.47 -9.66 -18.85
CA ALA A 111 17.72 -10.41 -18.97
C ALA A 111 18.79 -10.00 -17.94
N ALA A 112 19.01 -8.70 -17.73
CA ALA A 112 19.99 -8.23 -16.76
C ALA A 112 19.63 -8.63 -15.32
N ARG A 113 18.34 -8.55 -14.96
CA ARG A 113 17.84 -8.91 -13.62
C ARG A 113 17.74 -10.43 -13.43
N ALA A 114 17.59 -11.19 -14.51
CA ALA A 114 17.70 -12.65 -14.48
C ALA A 114 19.13 -13.10 -14.21
N ALA A 115 20.13 -12.38 -14.77
CA ALA A 115 21.54 -12.65 -14.51
C ALA A 115 21.94 -12.27 -13.07
N ASP A 116 21.43 -11.15 -12.54
CA ASP A 116 21.61 -10.73 -11.15
C ASP A 116 20.33 -10.14 -10.55
N PRO A 117 19.57 -10.93 -9.77
CA PRO A 117 18.39 -10.44 -9.06
C PRO A 117 18.67 -9.30 -8.06
N GLY A 118 19.94 -9.08 -7.67
CA GLY A 118 20.33 -7.94 -6.82
C GLY A 118 20.11 -6.57 -7.48
N LEU A 119 19.94 -6.55 -8.81
CA LEU A 119 19.57 -5.33 -9.54
C LEU A 119 18.08 -4.95 -9.40
N ILE A 120 17.25 -5.83 -8.83
CA ILE A 120 15.84 -5.52 -8.55
C ILE A 120 15.78 -4.74 -7.23
N LYS A 121 16.09 -3.48 -7.31
CA LYS A 121 16.06 -2.52 -6.19
C LYS A 121 15.97 -1.10 -6.73
N MET A 122 15.56 -0.19 -5.89
CA MET A 122 15.79 1.25 -6.09
C MET A 122 16.98 1.66 -5.22
N ASP A 123 17.90 2.39 -5.80
CA ASP A 123 18.99 2.96 -5.03
C ASP A 123 18.43 4.04 -4.11
N ARG A 124 18.78 3.96 -2.84
CA ARG A 124 18.45 5.03 -1.90
C ARG A 124 19.32 6.23 -2.22
N PRO A 125 18.77 7.45 -2.18
CA PRO A 125 19.59 8.65 -2.21
C PRO A 125 20.66 8.54 -1.13
N GLY A 126 21.87 8.95 -1.46
CA GLY A 126 22.95 9.05 -0.47
C GLY A 126 22.56 10.04 0.64
N PRO A 127 23.26 10.02 1.77
CA PRO A 127 23.05 10.99 2.84
C PRO A 127 23.27 12.41 2.32
N VAL A 128 22.34 13.30 2.65
CA VAL A 128 22.41 14.73 2.31
C VAL A 128 22.65 15.49 3.60
N SER A 129 23.79 16.17 3.70
CA SER A 129 24.14 17.00 4.84
C SER A 129 25.09 18.12 4.41
N LEU A 130 24.60 19.35 4.42
CA LEU A 130 25.44 20.53 4.22
C LEU A 130 26.43 20.67 5.39
N ARG A 131 25.99 20.36 6.60
CA ARG A 131 26.83 20.35 7.80
C ARG A 131 28.04 19.43 7.65
N ALA A 132 27.85 18.23 7.15
CA ALA A 132 28.95 17.29 6.93
C ALA A 132 29.93 17.80 5.87
N ILE A 133 29.45 18.40 4.79
CA ILE A 133 30.28 18.99 3.73
C ILE A 133 31.10 20.16 4.28
N LEU A 134 30.46 21.09 5.00
CA LEU A 134 31.12 22.26 5.55
C LEU A 134 32.05 21.93 6.74
N GLY A 135 31.75 20.85 7.48
CA GLY A 135 32.49 20.42 8.66
C GLY A 135 33.95 20.10 8.41
N THR A 136 34.31 19.83 7.15
CA THR A 136 35.71 19.65 6.74
C THR A 136 36.50 20.97 6.66
N HIS A 137 35.81 22.12 6.66
CA HIS A 137 36.41 23.42 6.39
C HIS A 137 36.08 24.51 7.41
N CYS A 138 34.99 24.34 8.19
CA CYS A 138 34.45 25.38 9.06
C CYS A 138 34.19 24.84 10.48
N PRO A 139 34.35 25.70 11.53
CA PRO A 139 33.89 25.39 12.90
C PRO A 139 32.37 25.20 12.97
N ALA A 140 31.90 24.35 13.88
CA ALA A 140 30.46 24.04 14.03
C ALA A 140 29.56 25.27 14.24
N ALA A 141 29.98 26.26 15.03
CA ALA A 141 29.21 27.48 15.24
C ALA A 141 29.00 28.27 13.95
N THR A 142 30.04 28.38 13.10
CA THR A 142 29.96 29.04 11.79
C THR A 142 29.04 28.26 10.84
N ILE A 143 29.08 26.93 10.87
CA ILE A 143 28.19 26.10 10.04
C ILE A 143 26.73 26.33 10.43
N ARG A 144 26.42 26.33 11.73
CA ARG A 144 25.06 26.62 12.21
C ARG A 144 24.58 27.99 11.74
N GLU A 145 25.42 29.01 11.79
CA GLU A 145 25.09 30.33 11.31
C GLU A 145 24.81 30.31 9.79
N ILE A 146 25.67 29.67 9.00
CA ILE A 146 25.46 29.51 7.55
C ILE A 146 24.12 28.83 7.28
N VAL A 147 23.86 27.66 7.88
CA VAL A 147 22.62 26.86 7.64
C VAL A 147 21.37 27.67 7.96
N THR A 148 21.37 28.40 9.10
CA THR A 148 20.18 29.15 9.54
C THR A 148 19.99 30.47 8.77
N GLN A 149 21.03 31.01 8.14
CA GLN A 149 21.00 32.25 7.36
C GLN A 149 20.94 32.03 5.86
N LEU A 150 20.91 30.80 5.37
CA LEU A 150 20.71 30.53 3.95
C LEU A 150 19.46 31.25 3.42
N PRO A 151 19.46 31.68 2.15
CA PRO A 151 18.25 32.16 1.47
C PRO A 151 17.10 31.17 1.63
N LEU A 152 15.89 31.67 1.82
CA LEU A 152 14.71 30.85 2.15
C LEU A 152 14.49 29.65 1.22
N PRO A 153 14.63 29.75 -0.13
CA PRO A 153 14.51 28.60 -1.01
C PRO A 153 15.50 27.48 -0.71
N LEU A 154 16.74 27.82 -0.33
CA LEU A 154 17.75 26.82 0.03
C LEU A 154 17.47 26.19 1.39
N ARG A 155 16.91 26.95 2.34
CA ARG A 155 16.45 26.38 3.62
C ARG A 155 15.30 25.39 3.42
N TYR A 156 14.37 25.68 2.49
CA TYR A 156 13.31 24.72 2.12
C TYR A 156 13.87 23.44 1.54
N GLU A 157 14.77 23.57 0.57
CA GLU A 157 15.39 22.40 -0.06
C GLU A 157 16.15 21.57 0.96
N LEU A 158 16.93 22.21 1.82
CA LEU A 158 17.66 21.54 2.88
C LEU A 158 16.71 20.88 3.89
N ALA A 159 15.65 21.57 4.30
CA ALA A 159 14.63 21.01 5.20
C ALA A 159 13.92 19.79 4.60
N ALA A 160 13.72 19.78 3.28
CA ALA A 160 13.06 18.67 2.60
C ALA A 160 13.97 17.47 2.38
N THR A 161 15.26 17.69 2.13
CA THR A 161 16.19 16.66 1.63
C THR A 161 17.24 16.22 2.63
N SER A 162 17.55 17.05 3.66
CA SER A 162 18.57 16.70 4.65
C SER A 162 18.26 15.40 5.39
N THR A 163 19.31 14.59 5.54
CA THR A 163 19.29 13.37 6.37
C THR A 163 20.02 13.59 7.70
N ASP A 164 20.45 14.82 7.98
CA ASP A 164 21.23 15.18 9.17
C ASP A 164 20.32 15.74 10.26
N ALA A 165 20.16 14.98 11.34
CA ALA A 165 19.29 15.32 12.44
C ALA A 165 19.67 16.66 13.11
N GLU A 166 20.96 16.95 13.25
CA GLU A 166 21.44 18.19 13.89
C GLU A 166 21.17 19.41 13.03
N GLU A 167 21.37 19.28 11.72
CA GLU A 167 21.05 20.33 10.75
C GLU A 167 19.56 20.65 10.74
N LEU A 168 18.69 19.62 10.79
CA LEU A 168 17.24 19.79 10.87
C LEU A 168 16.81 20.45 12.19
N VAL A 169 17.47 20.12 13.30
CA VAL A 169 17.25 20.80 14.60
C VAL A 169 17.55 22.29 14.50
N TRP A 170 18.68 22.67 13.92
CA TRP A 170 19.03 24.08 13.74
C TRP A 170 18.01 24.85 12.90
N LEU A 171 17.52 24.22 11.84
CA LEU A 171 16.46 24.80 11.02
C LEU A 171 15.15 24.94 11.79
N ALA A 172 14.78 23.93 12.61
CA ALA A 172 13.58 23.95 13.43
C ALA A 172 13.61 25.08 14.46
N GLU A 173 14.73 25.23 15.15
CA GLU A 173 14.94 26.31 16.13
C GLU A 173 14.98 27.71 15.48
N SER A 174 15.32 27.78 14.19
CA SER A 174 15.36 29.04 13.46
C SER A 174 14.00 29.52 12.96
N CYS A 175 12.98 28.63 12.89
CA CYS A 175 11.69 28.94 12.28
C CYS A 175 10.52 29.07 13.28
N CYS A 176 10.72 28.74 14.54
CA CYS A 176 9.70 28.87 15.60
C CYS A 176 10.32 29.10 16.98
N ARG A 177 9.48 29.47 17.95
CA ARG A 177 9.90 29.64 19.36
C ARG A 177 9.53 28.40 20.16
N MET A 178 10.54 27.73 20.69
CA MET A 178 10.37 26.55 21.53
C MET A 178 10.50 26.86 23.01
N VAL A 179 9.80 26.12 23.83
CA VAL A 179 10.02 26.05 25.28
C VAL A 179 10.91 24.84 25.55
N CYS A 180 12.05 25.07 26.17
CA CYS A 180 12.99 24.02 26.52
C CYS A 180 13.11 23.85 28.02
N THR A 181 13.48 22.66 28.48
CA THR A 181 13.94 22.41 29.87
C THR A 181 15.28 23.08 30.10
N ASP A 182 15.75 23.09 31.38
CA ASP A 182 17.06 23.60 31.74
C ASP A 182 18.22 22.87 31.04
N ASP A 183 18.00 21.60 30.65
CA ASP A 183 18.94 20.78 29.88
C ASP A 183 18.84 21.00 28.36
N GLY A 184 18.06 21.99 27.92
CA GLY A 184 17.89 22.32 26.49
C GLY A 184 16.98 21.40 25.71
N VAL A 185 16.25 20.48 26.33
CA VAL A 185 15.33 19.59 25.69
C VAL A 185 14.02 20.33 25.38
N PRO A 186 13.56 20.35 24.10
CA PRO A 186 12.31 21.03 23.76
C PRO A 186 11.11 20.26 24.32
N VAL A 187 10.19 20.98 24.98
CA VAL A 187 9.00 20.43 25.65
C VAL A 187 7.69 21.03 25.11
N GLY A 188 7.75 22.06 24.28
CA GLY A 188 6.57 22.70 23.69
C GLY A 188 6.92 23.88 22.80
N LEU A 189 5.90 24.48 22.18
CA LEU A 189 6.00 25.75 21.47
C LEU A 189 5.57 26.89 22.40
N GLN A 190 6.13 28.07 22.18
CA GLN A 190 5.60 29.30 22.77
C GLN A 190 4.35 29.74 22.01
N TYR A 191 3.37 30.26 22.76
CA TYR A 191 2.11 30.75 22.20
C TYR A 191 1.93 32.21 22.57
N ASN A 192 1.28 32.95 21.67
CA ASN A 192 0.72 34.26 21.97
C ASN A 192 -0.82 34.19 21.91
N GLU A 193 -1.48 35.14 22.52
CA GLU A 193 -2.92 35.35 22.39
C GLU A 193 -3.18 36.56 21.49
N SER A 194 -3.87 36.33 20.37
CA SER A 194 -4.30 37.38 19.47
C SER A 194 -5.78 37.16 19.13
N ASN A 195 -6.60 38.21 19.35
CA ASN A 195 -8.05 38.17 19.07
C ASN A 195 -8.80 37.01 19.76
N GLY A 196 -8.40 36.66 21.00
CA GLY A 196 -9.00 35.56 21.76
C GLY A 196 -8.65 34.16 21.23
N ARG A 197 -7.65 34.05 20.37
CA ARG A 197 -7.12 32.77 19.85
C ARG A 197 -5.67 32.60 20.28
N ARG A 198 -5.35 31.40 20.74
CA ARG A 198 -3.96 31.00 20.99
C ARG A 198 -3.30 30.59 19.69
N GLN A 199 -2.14 31.19 19.41
CA GLN A 199 -1.39 30.97 18.18
C GLN A 199 0.06 30.65 18.53
N ALA A 200 0.61 29.56 17.98
CA ALA A 200 2.01 29.22 18.15
C ALA A 200 2.91 30.28 17.49
N MET A 201 4.00 30.61 18.13
CA MET A 201 4.97 31.57 17.62
C MET A 201 5.87 30.90 16.58
N ILE A 202 5.39 30.91 15.33
CA ILE A 202 6.08 30.35 14.18
C ILE A 202 6.42 31.50 13.23
N ASP A 203 7.72 31.71 12.99
CA ASP A 203 8.22 32.79 12.15
C ASP A 203 8.02 32.51 10.65
N ASN A 204 8.14 31.24 10.26
CA ASN A 204 7.90 30.76 8.89
C ASN A 204 7.16 29.43 8.89
N PHE A 205 5.89 29.47 8.51
CA PHE A 205 4.99 28.33 8.60
C PHE A 205 5.33 27.23 7.59
N GLU A 206 5.73 27.61 6.37
CA GLU A 206 6.07 26.64 5.32
C GLU A 206 7.37 25.89 5.65
N LEU A 207 8.38 26.63 6.14
CA LEU A 207 9.62 26.01 6.59
C LEU A 207 9.39 25.08 7.80
N PHE A 208 8.62 25.55 8.78
CA PHE A 208 8.24 24.76 9.96
C PHE A 208 7.56 23.45 9.55
N GLU A 209 6.63 23.53 8.62
CA GLU A 209 5.92 22.37 8.08
C GLU A 209 6.86 21.41 7.34
N THR A 210 7.73 21.94 6.50
CA THR A 210 8.70 21.13 5.74
C THR A 210 9.62 20.37 6.66
N ILE A 211 10.16 21.02 7.69
CA ILE A 211 11.03 20.40 8.70
C ILE A 211 10.27 19.35 9.49
N GLY A 212 9.09 19.69 10.02
CA GLY A 212 8.27 18.78 10.80
C GLY A 212 7.89 17.50 10.06
N ASN A 213 7.89 17.57 8.73
CA ASN A 213 7.61 16.44 7.86
C ASN A 213 8.85 15.66 7.40
N ASN A 214 10.06 16.12 7.74
CA ASN A 214 11.27 15.37 7.42
C ASN A 214 11.43 14.17 8.37
N PRO A 215 11.58 12.93 7.84
CA PRO A 215 11.66 11.72 8.68
C PRO A 215 12.90 11.69 9.58
N HIS A 216 13.96 12.40 9.20
CA HIS A 216 15.22 12.44 9.95
C HIS A 216 15.22 13.48 11.09
N LEU A 217 14.16 14.30 11.24
CA LEU A 217 14.00 15.15 12.40
C LEU A 217 13.85 14.28 13.66
N PRO A 218 14.57 14.58 14.77
CA PRO A 218 14.43 13.82 16.02
C PRO A 218 13.00 13.80 16.55
N ASP A 219 12.56 12.66 17.09
CA ASP A 219 11.18 12.42 17.53
C ASP A 219 10.69 13.44 18.57
N GLN A 220 11.54 13.89 19.47
CA GLN A 220 11.17 14.92 20.44
C GLN A 220 10.78 16.25 19.77
N TYR A 221 11.42 16.62 18.65
CA TYR A 221 11.03 17.78 17.87
C TYR A 221 9.75 17.51 17.08
N LYS A 222 9.62 16.33 16.49
CA LYS A 222 8.37 15.91 15.80
C LYS A 222 7.17 16.00 16.74
N LYS A 223 7.28 15.50 17.96
CA LYS A 223 6.21 15.56 18.97
C LYS A 223 5.73 16.98 19.21
N ILE A 224 6.63 17.93 19.31
CA ILE A 224 6.31 19.33 19.59
C ILE A 224 5.74 20.04 18.37
N MET A 225 6.35 19.81 17.20
CA MET A 225 6.00 20.51 15.96
C MET A 225 4.74 19.94 15.31
N VAL A 226 4.52 18.64 15.38
CA VAL A 226 3.53 17.94 14.56
C VAL A 226 2.52 17.16 15.39
N LEU A 227 2.94 16.50 16.48
CA LEU A 227 2.03 15.73 17.32
C LEU A 227 1.01 16.62 18.01
N ARG A 228 -0.24 16.43 17.64
CA ARG A 228 -1.35 17.00 18.37
C ARG A 228 -2.16 15.85 18.95
N PRO A 229 -2.52 15.90 20.23
CA PRO A 229 -3.44 14.91 20.79
C PRO A 229 -4.69 14.83 19.91
N GLY A 230 -4.95 13.68 19.33
CA GLY A 230 -6.16 13.45 18.53
C GLY A 230 -7.39 13.51 19.43
N VAL A 231 -8.50 13.94 18.85
CA VAL A 231 -9.81 13.83 19.48
C VAL A 231 -10.30 12.42 19.26
N GLN A 232 -10.33 11.60 20.30
CA GLN A 232 -10.76 10.18 20.20
C GLN A 232 -12.27 10.03 19.94
N GLY A 233 -13.05 11.08 20.06
CA GLY A 233 -14.50 11.03 19.84
C GLY A 233 -15.16 9.95 20.70
N ASN A 234 -16.01 9.14 20.08
CA ASN A 234 -16.71 8.00 20.69
C ASN A 234 -15.95 6.67 20.47
N SER A 235 -14.62 6.69 20.46
CA SER A 235 -13.83 5.47 20.34
C SER A 235 -14.01 4.54 21.53
N GLU A 236 -14.13 3.25 21.28
CA GLU A 236 -14.12 2.20 22.30
C GLU A 236 -12.73 2.01 22.92
N ILE A 237 -11.69 2.50 22.26
CA ILE A 237 -10.31 2.38 22.69
C ILE A 237 -9.89 3.69 23.34
N VAL A 238 -9.88 3.67 24.65
CA VAL A 238 -9.46 4.80 25.49
C VAL A 238 -8.29 4.35 26.34
N GLY A 239 -7.18 5.07 26.26
CA GLY A 239 -5.97 4.74 27.02
C GLY A 239 -4.99 3.87 26.27
N ASP A 240 -3.94 3.48 26.93
CA ASP A 240 -2.82 2.75 26.35
C ASP A 240 -3.12 1.25 26.29
N PHE A 241 -2.93 0.68 25.12
CA PHE A 241 -3.08 -0.76 24.95
C PHE A 241 -1.88 -1.52 25.55
N ARG A 242 -0.72 -0.89 25.62
CA ARG A 242 0.53 -1.49 26.04
C ARG A 242 1.29 -0.63 27.03
N GLN A 243 1.95 -1.29 27.97
CA GLN A 243 3.04 -0.69 28.71
C GLN A 243 4.25 -0.59 27.78
N GLY A 244 4.80 0.62 27.60
CA GLY A 244 5.91 0.87 26.69
C GLY A 244 5.49 0.92 25.21
N ALA A 245 4.35 1.53 24.92
CA ALA A 245 3.90 1.83 23.58
C ALA A 245 4.99 2.52 22.75
N THR A 246 5.02 2.22 21.46
CA THR A 246 5.97 2.80 20.52
C THR A 246 5.46 4.14 19.99
N GLU A 247 6.37 4.97 19.48
CA GLU A 247 6.03 6.29 18.94
C GLU A 247 5.00 6.23 17.80
N ILE A 248 5.15 5.27 16.88
CA ILE A 248 4.26 5.13 15.73
C ILE A 248 2.86 4.71 16.19
N PHE A 249 2.78 3.72 17.07
CA PHE A 249 1.50 3.26 17.60
C PHE A 249 0.78 4.38 18.35
N GLU A 250 1.48 5.07 19.26
CA GLU A 250 0.91 6.17 20.04
C GLU A 250 0.48 7.34 19.15
N TYR A 251 1.27 7.68 18.15
CA TYR A 251 0.90 8.71 17.20
C TYR A 251 -0.42 8.36 16.48
N LEU A 252 -0.53 7.14 15.93
CA LEU A 252 -1.74 6.72 15.23
C LEU A 252 -2.92 6.56 16.17
N ARG A 253 -2.73 6.05 17.37
CA ARG A 253 -3.76 5.95 18.39
C ARG A 253 -4.31 7.33 18.77
N SER A 254 -3.43 8.30 19.01
CA SER A 254 -3.80 9.66 19.40
C SER A 254 -4.46 10.45 18.28
N ASN A 255 -4.20 10.11 17.02
CA ASN A 255 -4.66 10.85 15.85
C ASN A 255 -5.65 10.06 14.98
N SER A 256 -6.14 8.91 15.43
CA SER A 256 -7.00 8.01 14.63
C SER A 256 -8.44 8.46 14.50
N TYR A 257 -8.87 9.42 15.30
CA TYR A 257 -10.28 9.80 15.42
C TYR A 257 -10.53 11.25 15.10
N ILE A 258 -11.38 11.47 14.08
CA ILE A 258 -12.02 12.76 13.86
C ILE A 258 -13.52 12.57 14.02
N PRO A 259 -14.20 13.35 14.90
CA PRO A 259 -15.63 13.17 15.18
C PRO A 259 -16.56 13.33 13.98
N TRP A 260 -16.13 14.00 12.92
CA TRP A 260 -16.95 14.35 11.74
C TRP A 260 -16.23 14.24 10.41
N GLY A 261 -15.09 13.56 10.37
CA GLY A 261 -14.31 13.41 9.15
C GLY A 261 -14.33 11.98 8.63
N HIS A 262 -14.44 11.85 7.33
CA HIS A 262 -14.13 10.61 6.63
C HIS A 262 -12.62 10.43 6.43
N TYR A 263 -11.82 11.35 6.94
CA TYR A 263 -10.39 11.48 6.64
C TYR A 263 -9.56 11.24 7.89
N ALA A 264 -8.32 10.87 7.69
CA ALA A 264 -7.35 10.91 8.75
C ALA A 264 -7.36 12.26 9.45
N ALA A 265 -7.22 12.24 10.75
CA ALA A 265 -7.26 13.42 11.60
C ALA A 265 -6.28 14.50 11.18
N ASN A 266 -5.26 14.13 10.42
CA ASN A 266 -4.17 15.00 10.07
C ASN A 266 -4.22 15.35 8.60
N PHE A 267 -4.28 16.62 8.33
CA PHE A 267 -3.91 17.12 7.01
C PHE A 267 -2.43 16.80 6.78
N ALA A 268 -2.07 16.54 5.53
CA ALA A 268 -0.70 16.23 5.16
C ALA A 268 0.37 17.18 5.78
N PRO A 269 0.12 18.49 5.89
CA PRO A 269 1.06 19.43 6.50
C PRO A 269 1.35 19.22 7.99
N THR A 270 0.44 18.60 8.71
CA THR A 270 0.52 18.46 10.18
C THR A 270 0.80 17.03 10.63
N SER A 271 1.20 16.17 9.70
CA SER A 271 1.38 14.74 9.97
C SER A 271 2.85 14.39 10.10
N ILE A 272 3.18 13.57 11.09
CA ILE A 272 4.51 12.97 11.19
C ILE A 272 4.67 11.93 10.07
N ARG A 273 5.83 11.93 9.45
CA ARG A 273 6.21 10.96 8.45
C ARG A 273 7.21 9.98 9.02
N TYR A 274 6.75 8.76 9.22
CA TYR A 274 7.60 7.65 9.62
C TYR A 274 7.98 6.84 8.38
N GLY A 275 9.26 6.45 8.29
CA GLY A 275 9.72 5.51 7.28
C GLY A 275 9.21 4.10 7.56
N ILE A 276 9.15 3.26 6.52
CA ILE A 276 8.77 1.84 6.70
C ILE A 276 9.74 1.12 7.64
N ALA A 277 11.02 1.51 7.62
CA ALA A 277 12.06 0.93 8.46
C ALA A 277 11.84 1.21 9.96
N ASP A 278 11.06 2.24 10.31
CA ASP A 278 10.78 2.60 11.69
C ASP A 278 9.73 1.68 12.33
N LEU A 279 9.00 0.89 11.53
CA LEU A 279 7.95 -0.01 11.99
C LEU A 279 8.53 -1.17 12.80
N SER A 280 8.20 -1.22 14.08
CA SER A 280 8.60 -2.28 14.99
C SER A 280 7.55 -3.41 15.09
N PRO A 281 7.93 -4.60 15.62
CA PRO A 281 6.95 -5.64 15.91
C PRO A 281 5.86 -5.19 16.89
N LEU A 282 6.22 -4.30 17.83
CA LEU A 282 5.27 -3.76 18.81
C LEU A 282 4.27 -2.80 18.15
N ASP A 283 4.71 -2.01 17.17
CA ASP A 283 3.82 -1.14 16.41
C ASP A 283 2.80 -1.94 15.62
N ILE A 284 3.26 -2.95 14.89
CA ILE A 284 2.34 -3.76 14.06
C ILE A 284 1.32 -4.49 14.94
N GLU A 285 1.74 -5.07 16.06
CA GLU A 285 0.83 -5.74 16.98
C GLU A 285 -0.21 -4.77 17.56
N GLY A 286 0.20 -3.58 17.99
CA GLY A 286 -0.71 -2.56 18.52
C GLY A 286 -1.71 -2.07 17.46
N LEU A 287 -1.22 -1.72 16.27
CA LEU A 287 -2.05 -1.22 15.16
C LEU A 287 -3.06 -2.27 14.67
N ARG A 288 -2.62 -3.52 14.57
CA ARG A 288 -3.50 -4.62 14.16
C ARG A 288 -4.50 -4.97 15.27
N HIS A 289 -4.12 -4.89 16.52
CA HIS A 289 -5.05 -5.07 17.64
C HIS A 289 -6.19 -4.03 17.62
N LEU A 290 -5.90 -2.75 17.29
CA LEU A 290 -6.91 -1.73 17.10
C LEU A 290 -7.93 -2.13 16.04
N TYR A 291 -7.48 -2.66 14.91
CA TYR A 291 -8.35 -3.16 13.85
C TYR A 291 -9.20 -4.34 14.31
N TYR A 292 -8.59 -5.37 14.91
CA TYR A 292 -9.29 -6.56 15.38
C TYR A 292 -10.35 -6.22 16.43
N GLN A 293 -9.99 -5.44 17.43
CA GLN A 293 -10.92 -5.05 18.49
C GLN A 293 -12.12 -4.29 17.92
N ARG A 294 -11.87 -3.35 17.00
CA ARG A 294 -12.92 -2.55 16.37
C ARG A 294 -13.92 -3.41 15.64
N VAL A 295 -13.44 -4.32 14.80
CA VAL A 295 -14.31 -5.20 14.04
C VAL A 295 -15.07 -6.16 14.97
N PHE A 296 -14.39 -6.76 15.93
CA PHE A 296 -15.02 -7.73 16.82
C PHE A 296 -16.11 -7.10 17.69
N ILE A 297 -15.87 -5.93 18.26
CA ILE A 297 -16.89 -5.20 19.01
C ILE A 297 -18.09 -4.87 18.11
N THR A 298 -17.84 -4.33 16.90
CA THR A 298 -18.93 -3.97 15.99
C THR A 298 -19.76 -5.18 15.55
N VAL A 299 -19.12 -6.33 15.32
CA VAL A 299 -19.80 -7.59 14.98
C VAL A 299 -20.60 -8.10 16.17
N ALA A 300 -20.01 -8.09 17.37
CA ALA A 300 -20.70 -8.52 18.59
C ALA A 300 -21.94 -7.67 18.89
N GLU A 301 -21.85 -6.35 18.73
CA GLU A 301 -22.99 -5.45 18.86
C GLU A 301 -24.13 -5.79 17.89
N LYS A 302 -23.79 -6.03 16.63
CA LYS A 302 -24.78 -6.43 15.60
C LYS A 302 -25.44 -7.78 15.89
N LEU A 303 -24.73 -8.67 16.56
CA LEU A 303 -25.24 -9.97 16.99
C LEU A 303 -25.98 -9.91 18.34
N GLY A 304 -25.98 -8.74 19.00
CA GLY A 304 -26.59 -8.57 20.32
C GLY A 304 -25.85 -9.38 21.43
N ILE A 305 -24.59 -9.70 21.20
CA ILE A 305 -23.73 -10.43 22.15
C ILE A 305 -22.60 -9.51 22.64
N GLY A 306 -22.02 -9.90 23.73
CA GLY A 306 -20.81 -9.28 24.22
C GLY A 306 -20.96 -8.44 25.47
N PRO A 307 -19.84 -8.05 26.09
CA PRO A 307 -19.81 -7.25 27.30
C PRO A 307 -20.38 -5.87 27.02
N ALA A 308 -20.96 -5.26 28.05
CA ALA A 308 -21.23 -3.82 28.03
C ALA A 308 -19.93 -3.13 27.60
N ILE A 309 -19.95 -2.46 26.44
CA ILE A 309 -18.76 -1.90 25.80
C ILE A 309 -18.09 -0.97 26.78
N ARG A 310 -16.93 -1.37 27.25
CA ARG A 310 -16.08 -0.51 28.04
C ARG A 310 -15.15 0.21 27.09
N ARG A 311 -15.09 1.52 27.19
CA ARG A 311 -14.17 2.36 26.43
C ARG A 311 -12.72 2.14 26.90
N ARG A 312 -12.21 0.94 26.67
CA ARG A 312 -10.84 0.53 27.01
C ARG A 312 -10.31 -0.48 26.02
N PRO A 313 -9.01 -0.63 25.91
CA PRO A 313 -8.41 -1.74 25.18
C PRO A 313 -8.83 -3.08 25.81
N LEU A 314 -9.15 -4.05 24.96
CA LEU A 314 -9.29 -5.44 25.36
C LEU A 314 -7.89 -6.09 25.43
N THR A 315 -7.67 -6.92 26.41
CA THR A 315 -6.48 -7.78 26.41
C THR A 315 -6.54 -8.79 25.27
N PRO A 316 -5.42 -9.38 24.83
CA PRO A 316 -5.44 -10.43 23.82
C PRO A 316 -6.34 -11.62 24.19
N ALA A 317 -6.44 -11.96 25.47
CA ALA A 317 -7.30 -13.04 25.94
C ALA A 317 -8.79 -12.67 25.86
N GLU A 318 -9.17 -11.47 26.28
CA GLU A 318 -10.55 -10.96 26.14
C GLU A 318 -10.96 -10.85 24.67
N LEU A 319 -10.05 -10.41 23.81
CA LEU A 319 -10.28 -10.32 22.37
C LEU A 319 -10.53 -11.71 21.76
N GLU A 320 -9.77 -12.72 22.18
CA GLU A 320 -9.95 -14.10 21.71
C GLU A 320 -11.26 -14.70 22.22
N THR A 321 -11.64 -14.44 23.48
CA THR A 321 -12.92 -14.87 24.04
C THR A 321 -14.08 -14.28 23.24
N LEU A 322 -14.05 -12.96 22.99
CA LEU A 322 -15.07 -12.29 22.19
C LEU A 322 -15.16 -12.87 20.77
N ARG A 323 -14.03 -13.18 20.14
CA ARG A 323 -14.00 -13.83 18.83
C ARG A 323 -14.70 -15.19 18.84
N GLN A 324 -14.46 -16.00 19.87
CA GLN A 324 -15.09 -17.31 20.00
C GLN A 324 -16.61 -17.21 20.22
N GLU A 325 -17.05 -16.23 21.00
CA GLU A 325 -18.48 -15.92 21.18
C GLU A 325 -19.13 -15.51 19.85
N ILE A 326 -18.47 -14.67 19.06
CA ILE A 326 -18.93 -14.27 17.72
C ILE A 326 -19.07 -15.49 16.81
N LEU A 327 -18.05 -16.37 16.74
CA LEU A 327 -18.11 -17.58 15.92
C LEU A 327 -19.24 -18.51 16.36
N GLY A 328 -19.44 -18.68 17.67
CA GLY A 328 -20.54 -19.46 18.21
C GLY A 328 -21.91 -18.90 17.79
N ALA A 329 -22.08 -17.59 17.83
CA ALA A 329 -23.33 -16.95 17.42
C ALA A 329 -23.56 -17.06 15.90
N LEU A 330 -22.54 -16.83 15.08
CA LEU A 330 -22.64 -16.98 13.62
C LEU A 330 -22.95 -18.41 13.17
N ALA A 331 -22.56 -19.41 13.95
CA ALA A 331 -22.88 -20.81 13.66
C ALA A 331 -24.37 -21.15 13.91
N VAL A 332 -25.06 -20.37 14.76
CA VAL A 332 -26.48 -20.57 15.10
C VAL A 332 -27.38 -19.72 14.22
N ASP A 333 -27.01 -18.46 13.99
CA ASP A 333 -27.78 -17.50 13.21
C ASP A 333 -26.84 -16.63 12.37
N ASN A 334 -26.90 -16.83 11.06
CA ASN A 334 -26.01 -16.18 10.12
C ASN A 334 -26.57 -14.85 9.59
N GLN A 335 -27.06 -13.99 10.47
CA GLN A 335 -27.63 -12.68 10.10
C GLN A 335 -26.61 -11.73 9.47
N LEU A 336 -25.30 -12.04 9.53
CA LEU A 336 -24.22 -11.19 9.06
C LEU A 336 -23.55 -11.64 7.76
N GLU A 337 -24.11 -12.64 7.06
CA GLU A 337 -23.57 -13.10 5.75
C GLU A 337 -23.38 -11.96 4.74
N SER A 338 -24.20 -10.92 4.85
CA SER A 338 -24.12 -9.75 3.98
C SER A 338 -22.96 -8.81 4.26
N LEU A 339 -22.14 -9.06 5.30
CA LEU A 339 -21.08 -8.14 5.70
C LEU A 339 -19.70 -8.72 5.39
N ALA A 340 -18.83 -7.90 4.80
CA ALA A 340 -17.42 -8.17 4.64
C ALA A 340 -16.58 -7.14 5.41
N THR A 341 -15.43 -7.53 5.90
CA THR A 341 -14.44 -6.59 6.39
C THR A 341 -13.65 -5.99 5.23
N LEU A 342 -13.29 -4.74 5.35
CA LEU A 342 -12.36 -4.06 4.48
C LEU A 342 -11.26 -3.46 5.33
N TRP A 343 -10.03 -3.77 5.02
CA TRP A 343 -8.88 -3.15 5.62
C TRP A 343 -7.90 -2.72 4.53
N GLY A 344 -7.39 -1.51 4.67
CA GLY A 344 -6.36 -0.96 3.81
C GLY A 344 -5.37 -0.14 4.61
N TRP A 345 -4.11 -0.19 4.24
CA TRP A 345 -3.06 0.50 4.96
C TRP A 345 -2.01 1.04 4.00
N ASN A 346 -1.79 2.36 4.04
CA ASN A 346 -0.61 2.97 3.46
C ASN A 346 0.41 3.18 4.57
N PHE A 347 1.55 2.55 4.47
CA PHE A 347 2.64 2.70 5.42
C PHE A 347 3.86 3.32 4.75
N GLY A 348 4.54 4.22 5.47
CA GLY A 348 5.58 5.05 4.92
C GLY A 348 5.04 6.40 4.44
N TYR A 349 5.80 7.09 3.61
CA TYR A 349 5.38 8.34 3.01
C TYR A 349 5.93 8.49 1.59
N ASP A 350 5.16 9.14 0.75
CA ASP A 350 5.56 9.54 -0.59
C ASP A 350 5.57 11.07 -0.63
N PHE A 351 6.76 11.65 -0.50
CA PHE A 351 6.92 13.08 -0.46
C PHE A 351 7.01 13.65 -1.87
N SER A 352 5.98 14.40 -2.25
CA SER A 352 6.02 15.21 -3.46
C SER A 352 6.45 16.63 -3.12
N GLY A 353 7.57 17.07 -3.67
CA GLY A 353 8.05 18.45 -3.57
C GLY A 353 7.18 19.48 -4.29
N SER A 354 6.11 19.05 -4.96
CA SER A 354 5.24 19.92 -5.77
C SER A 354 4.34 20.84 -4.96
N GLY A 355 4.23 20.66 -3.66
CA GLY A 355 3.27 21.38 -2.81
C GLY A 355 1.80 21.03 -3.07
N TYR A 356 1.52 20.19 -4.06
CA TYR A 356 0.17 19.71 -4.32
C TYR A 356 -0.21 18.60 -3.35
N ARG A 357 -1.08 18.90 -2.42
CA ARG A 357 -1.45 18.03 -1.31
C ARG A 357 -2.91 17.63 -1.44
N LEU A 358 -3.13 16.49 -2.03
CA LEU A 358 -4.46 15.97 -2.23
C LEU A 358 -5.07 15.39 -0.97
N HIS A 359 -4.35 14.50 -0.31
CA HIS A 359 -4.87 13.71 0.78
C HIS A 359 -3.75 13.20 1.68
N ALA A 360 -3.98 13.23 2.98
CA ALA A 360 -2.99 12.76 3.97
C ALA A 360 -2.57 11.30 3.74
N SER A 361 -3.46 10.45 3.23
CA SER A 361 -3.17 9.03 2.97
C SER A 361 -2.06 8.77 1.96
N HIS A 362 -1.70 9.75 1.14
CA HIS A 362 -0.62 9.65 0.15
C HIS A 362 0.73 10.12 0.67
N GLN A 363 0.77 10.68 1.87
CA GLN A 363 1.97 11.33 2.40
C GLN A 363 2.34 10.89 3.81
N MET A 364 1.58 9.98 4.41
CA MET A 364 1.78 9.53 5.79
C MET A 364 1.18 8.15 6.03
N ILE A 365 1.45 7.60 7.20
CA ILE A 365 0.80 6.37 7.66
C ILE A 365 -0.69 6.59 7.77
N HIS A 366 -1.46 5.75 7.09
CA HIS A 366 -2.91 5.84 7.05
C HIS A 366 -3.53 4.46 7.05
N GLN A 367 -4.24 4.11 8.13
CA GLN A 367 -4.97 2.86 8.25
C GLN A 367 -6.47 3.13 8.17
N GLN A 368 -7.15 2.44 7.28
CA GLN A 368 -8.60 2.48 7.12
C GLN A 368 -9.18 1.08 7.29
N TYR A 369 -10.35 1.00 7.91
CA TYR A 369 -11.13 -0.22 7.99
C TYR A 369 -12.61 0.10 8.04
N ALA A 370 -13.40 -0.78 7.43
CA ALA A 370 -14.84 -0.66 7.36
C ALA A 370 -15.51 -2.04 7.34
N MET A 371 -16.81 -2.06 7.55
CA MET A 371 -17.65 -3.19 7.22
C MET A 371 -18.50 -2.82 6.02
N VAL A 372 -18.41 -3.61 4.96
CA VAL A 372 -19.08 -3.38 3.68
C VAL A 372 -20.32 -4.28 3.62
N PRO A 373 -21.53 -3.70 3.53
CA PRO A 373 -22.74 -4.48 3.32
C PRO A 373 -22.78 -5.02 1.89
N GLN A 374 -23.55 -6.08 1.67
CA GLN A 374 -23.79 -6.59 0.32
C GLN A 374 -24.74 -5.70 -0.48
N TRP A 375 -25.67 -5.08 0.20
CA TRP A 375 -26.71 -4.27 -0.43
C TRP A 375 -26.69 -2.86 0.14
N VAL A 376 -26.85 -1.88 -0.71
CA VAL A 376 -27.03 -0.46 -0.36
C VAL A 376 -28.26 0.09 -1.02
N ASP A 377 -28.97 0.97 -0.31
CA ASP A 377 -30.15 1.62 -0.85
C ASP A 377 -29.78 2.57 -1.98
N ASP A 378 -30.56 2.56 -3.06
CA ASP A 378 -30.41 3.50 -4.14
C ASP A 378 -31.34 4.73 -3.97
N THR A 379 -31.09 5.74 -4.80
CA THR A 379 -31.87 6.99 -4.74
C THR A 379 -33.31 6.84 -5.25
N CYS A 380 -33.65 5.71 -5.86
CA CYS A 380 -34.99 5.41 -6.39
C CYS A 380 -35.82 4.52 -5.47
N GLY A 381 -35.31 4.17 -4.29
CA GLY A 381 -35.96 3.30 -3.31
C GLY A 381 -35.78 1.80 -3.58
N GLY A 382 -34.85 1.44 -4.46
CA GLY A 382 -34.35 0.07 -4.67
C GLY A 382 -33.07 -0.20 -3.89
N GLN A 383 -32.42 -1.32 -4.20
CA GLN A 383 -31.13 -1.70 -3.64
C GLN A 383 -30.14 -2.05 -4.75
N ASN A 384 -28.90 -1.60 -4.60
CA ASN A 384 -27.80 -1.97 -5.44
C ASN A 384 -26.85 -2.90 -4.68
N GLU A 385 -26.31 -3.88 -5.39
CA GLU A 385 -25.28 -4.74 -4.83
C GLU A 385 -23.96 -3.95 -4.66
N ALA A 386 -23.42 -3.98 -3.44
CA ALA A 386 -22.15 -3.36 -3.11
C ALA A 386 -21.05 -4.42 -3.08
N TYR A 387 -19.95 -4.15 -3.79
CA TYR A 387 -18.84 -5.07 -3.88
C TYR A 387 -17.78 -4.80 -2.81
N SER A 388 -17.32 -5.88 -2.17
CA SER A 388 -15.99 -5.90 -1.57
C SER A 388 -15.02 -6.62 -2.53
N SER A 389 -13.71 -6.36 -2.39
CA SER A 389 -12.70 -7.06 -3.18
C SER A 389 -12.70 -8.58 -2.96
N GLY A 390 -13.18 -9.04 -1.81
CA GLY A 390 -13.36 -10.46 -1.52
C GLY A 390 -14.48 -11.13 -2.31
N ASP A 391 -15.52 -10.40 -2.71
CA ASP A 391 -16.64 -10.95 -3.48
C ASP A 391 -16.19 -11.42 -4.87
N LEU A 392 -15.26 -10.67 -5.49
CA LEU A 392 -14.69 -11.06 -6.78
C LEU A 392 -13.90 -12.38 -6.69
N ILE A 393 -13.33 -12.68 -5.52
CA ILE A 393 -12.68 -13.97 -5.28
C ILE A 393 -13.73 -15.06 -5.07
N ALA A 394 -14.82 -14.78 -4.37
CA ALA A 394 -15.93 -15.72 -4.19
C ALA A 394 -16.54 -16.12 -5.54
N ASP A 395 -16.85 -15.14 -6.39
CA ASP A 395 -17.36 -15.37 -7.75
C ASP A 395 -16.39 -16.22 -8.59
N LEU A 396 -15.10 -15.94 -8.47
CA LEU A 396 -14.06 -16.72 -9.15
C LEU A 396 -14.01 -18.16 -8.67
N ILE A 397 -14.10 -18.42 -7.34
CA ILE A 397 -14.11 -19.76 -6.77
C ILE A 397 -15.29 -20.56 -7.34
N ASP A 398 -16.48 -19.97 -7.33
CA ASP A 398 -17.66 -20.62 -7.85
C ASP A 398 -17.55 -20.92 -9.34
N ARG A 399 -17.05 -19.98 -10.12
CA ARG A 399 -16.81 -20.17 -11.55
C ARG A 399 -15.73 -21.22 -11.81
N TYR A 400 -14.65 -21.21 -11.07
CA TYR A 400 -13.57 -22.19 -11.17
C TYR A 400 -14.07 -23.61 -10.89
N ARG A 401 -14.87 -23.75 -9.84
CA ARG A 401 -15.50 -25.04 -9.48
C ARG A 401 -16.47 -25.54 -10.56
N GLN A 402 -17.24 -24.63 -11.17
CA GLN A 402 -18.16 -24.98 -12.28
C GLN A 402 -17.41 -25.42 -13.54
N ASP A 403 -16.36 -24.70 -13.92
CA ASP A 403 -15.65 -24.91 -15.18
C ASP A 403 -14.64 -26.06 -15.11
N TYR A 404 -13.98 -26.25 -13.93
CA TYR A 404 -12.89 -27.21 -13.77
C TYR A 404 -13.18 -28.35 -12.78
N HIS A 405 -14.29 -28.32 -12.05
CA HIS A 405 -14.62 -29.29 -11.01
C HIS A 405 -13.52 -29.47 -9.95
N SER A 406 -12.79 -28.39 -9.66
CA SER A 406 -11.66 -28.34 -8.73
C SER A 406 -11.78 -27.16 -7.77
N ASP A 407 -10.95 -27.13 -6.73
CA ASP A 407 -10.87 -26.05 -5.76
C ASP A 407 -9.74 -25.08 -6.11
N LEU A 408 -10.10 -23.82 -6.32
CA LEU A 408 -9.16 -22.77 -6.77
C LEU A 408 -7.95 -22.64 -5.84
N PHE A 409 -8.15 -22.55 -4.53
CA PHE A 409 -7.04 -22.32 -3.61
C PHE A 409 -6.17 -23.55 -3.40
N THR A 410 -6.73 -24.76 -3.50
CA THR A 410 -5.95 -25.99 -3.53
C THR A 410 -5.03 -26.03 -4.74
N ASP A 411 -5.57 -25.75 -5.93
CA ASP A 411 -4.78 -25.73 -7.16
C ASP A 411 -3.79 -24.55 -7.18
N TYR A 412 -4.16 -23.42 -6.62
CA TYR A 412 -3.25 -22.26 -6.52
C TYR A 412 -2.06 -22.52 -5.60
N LEU A 413 -2.30 -23.12 -4.44
CA LEU A 413 -1.23 -23.53 -3.52
C LEU A 413 -0.31 -24.58 -4.15
N ALA A 414 -0.88 -25.55 -4.87
CA ALA A 414 -0.12 -26.53 -5.63
C ALA A 414 0.72 -25.86 -6.74
N ALA A 415 0.16 -24.88 -7.46
CA ALA A 415 0.87 -24.13 -8.48
C ALA A 415 2.04 -23.31 -7.91
N LEU A 416 1.89 -22.74 -6.70
CA LEU A 416 2.96 -22.06 -5.99
C LEU A 416 4.07 -23.04 -5.56
N ALA A 417 3.69 -24.22 -5.07
CA ALA A 417 4.63 -25.25 -4.63
C ALA A 417 5.42 -25.88 -5.80
N HIS A 418 4.76 -26.04 -6.95
CA HIS A 418 5.32 -26.65 -8.15
C HIS A 418 5.63 -25.63 -9.25
N ASN A 419 5.89 -24.38 -8.86
CA ASN A 419 6.18 -23.34 -9.85
C ASN A 419 7.38 -23.70 -10.71
N THR A 420 7.26 -23.45 -11.99
CA THR A 420 8.37 -23.50 -12.93
C THR A 420 8.75 -22.09 -13.34
N ARG A 421 10.03 -21.88 -13.65
CA ARG A 421 10.51 -20.57 -14.05
C ARG A 421 9.80 -20.07 -15.30
N THR A 422 9.45 -18.78 -15.31
CA THR A 422 8.66 -18.16 -16.39
C THR A 422 9.30 -18.28 -17.76
N ASP A 423 10.64 -18.16 -17.83
CA ASP A 423 11.44 -18.25 -19.07
C ASP A 423 11.83 -19.71 -19.42
N GLY A 424 11.45 -20.68 -18.61
CA GLY A 424 11.88 -22.08 -18.77
C GLY A 424 13.37 -22.31 -18.53
N GLY A 425 14.11 -21.30 -18.06
CA GLY A 425 15.54 -21.38 -17.79
C GLY A 425 15.88 -22.19 -16.54
N GLY A 426 17.16 -22.51 -16.40
CA GLY A 426 17.73 -23.09 -15.18
C GLY A 426 18.01 -22.00 -14.16
N GLY A 427 17.40 -22.01 -13.01
CA GLY A 427 17.60 -21.05 -11.94
C GLY A 427 16.63 -21.27 -10.80
N GLU A 428 16.58 -20.33 -9.88
CA GLU A 428 15.62 -20.36 -8.77
C GLU A 428 14.18 -20.29 -9.32
N GLN A 429 13.34 -21.19 -8.87
CA GLN A 429 11.97 -21.33 -9.34
C GLN A 429 10.93 -20.91 -8.30
N SER A 430 11.34 -20.90 -7.01
CA SER A 430 10.39 -20.66 -5.92
C SER A 430 9.90 -19.21 -5.90
N LEU A 431 8.60 -19.06 -5.85
CA LEU A 431 7.93 -17.77 -5.61
C LEU A 431 7.78 -17.46 -4.11
N VAL A 432 8.01 -18.44 -3.23
CA VAL A 432 7.85 -18.28 -1.79
C VAL A 432 8.99 -17.44 -1.23
N VAL A 433 8.64 -16.40 -0.48
CA VAL A 433 9.57 -15.49 0.18
C VAL A 433 9.77 -15.89 1.64
N TRP A 434 8.68 -16.11 2.35
CA TRP A 434 8.66 -16.56 3.73
C TRP A 434 7.36 -17.29 4.03
N GLN A 435 7.40 -18.23 4.97
CA GLN A 435 6.21 -18.91 5.45
C GLN A 435 6.37 -19.39 6.89
N ASP A 436 5.26 -19.58 7.55
CA ASP A 436 5.15 -20.36 8.76
C ASP A 436 4.00 -21.40 8.62
N ARG A 437 3.55 -21.96 9.72
CA ARG A 437 2.46 -22.96 9.70
C ARG A 437 1.10 -22.37 9.31
N ASN A 438 0.90 -21.06 9.41
CA ASN A 438 -0.39 -20.38 9.26
C ASN A 438 -0.49 -19.54 8.00
N VAL A 439 0.63 -18.99 7.53
CA VAL A 439 0.64 -18.01 6.42
C VAL A 439 1.80 -18.25 5.46
N LEU A 440 1.59 -17.85 4.22
CA LEU A 440 2.55 -17.91 3.11
C LEU A 440 2.73 -16.51 2.51
N LEU A 441 3.94 -15.94 2.61
CA LEU A 441 4.34 -14.70 1.92
C LEU A 441 5.07 -15.06 0.63
N PHE A 442 4.60 -14.55 -0.49
CA PHE A 442 5.11 -14.93 -1.80
C PHE A 442 5.01 -13.80 -2.82
N VAL A 443 5.75 -13.93 -3.91
CA VAL A 443 5.59 -13.12 -5.11
C VAL A 443 4.54 -13.76 -6.00
N PRO A 444 3.42 -13.08 -6.33
CA PRO A 444 2.44 -13.66 -7.24
C PRO A 444 3.03 -13.83 -8.63
N LYS A 445 2.65 -14.93 -9.31
CA LYS A 445 3.14 -15.24 -10.66
C LYS A 445 2.87 -14.12 -11.66
N ALA A 446 1.72 -13.45 -11.52
CA ALA A 446 1.40 -12.23 -12.23
C ALA A 446 1.24 -11.08 -11.23
N GLN A 447 1.81 -9.93 -11.52
CA GLN A 447 1.87 -8.76 -10.66
C GLN A 447 1.18 -7.57 -11.32
N VAL A 448 0.51 -6.73 -10.53
CA VAL A 448 -0.15 -5.50 -10.98
C VAL A 448 0.70 -4.24 -10.74
N SER A 449 1.92 -4.43 -10.31
CA SER A 449 2.95 -3.40 -10.10
C SER A 449 4.29 -4.03 -10.43
N GLN A 450 5.33 -3.21 -10.64
CA GLN A 450 6.71 -3.73 -10.79
C GLN A 450 7.08 -4.62 -9.59
N TRP A 451 6.65 -4.24 -8.40
CA TRP A 451 6.83 -5.04 -7.19
C TRP A 451 5.48 -5.29 -6.55
N GLU A 452 5.20 -6.53 -6.31
CA GLU A 452 4.03 -6.97 -5.56
C GLU A 452 4.39 -8.17 -4.69
N LEU A 453 4.01 -8.12 -3.42
CA LEU A 453 4.00 -9.27 -2.53
C LEU A 453 2.56 -9.61 -2.16
N GLN A 454 2.31 -10.89 -1.90
CA GLN A 454 1.03 -11.36 -1.36
C GLN A 454 1.27 -12.22 -0.13
N LEU A 455 0.35 -12.12 0.85
CA LEU A 455 0.34 -12.93 2.07
C LEU A 455 -0.98 -13.69 2.12
N LEU A 456 -0.93 -15.00 2.01
CA LEU A 456 -2.10 -15.89 2.03
C LEU A 456 -2.16 -16.66 3.34
N VAL A 457 -3.33 -16.72 3.96
CA VAL A 457 -3.57 -17.61 5.09
C VAL A 457 -3.74 -19.04 4.57
N ILE A 458 -2.87 -19.93 5.03
CA ILE A 458 -2.90 -21.35 4.68
C ILE A 458 -3.50 -22.23 5.79
N ALA A 459 -3.71 -21.65 6.97
CA ALA A 459 -4.36 -22.32 8.09
C ALA A 459 -5.86 -22.52 7.83
N ASP A 460 -6.38 -23.54 8.47
CA ASP A 460 -7.80 -23.84 8.53
C ASP A 460 -8.32 -23.68 9.97
N TYR A 461 -9.62 -23.47 10.11
CA TYR A 461 -10.35 -23.51 11.37
C TYR A 461 -11.45 -24.60 11.30
N ALA A 462 -12.25 -24.77 12.35
CA ALA A 462 -13.28 -25.82 12.40
C ALA A 462 -14.32 -25.75 11.25
N GLY A 463 -14.52 -24.56 10.66
CA GLY A 463 -15.43 -24.33 9.54
C GLY A 463 -14.78 -24.40 8.15
N GLY A 464 -13.49 -24.74 8.03
CA GLY A 464 -12.75 -24.78 6.76
C GLY A 464 -11.60 -23.77 6.68
N PRO A 465 -11.23 -23.32 5.49
CA PRO A 465 -10.19 -22.31 5.32
C PRO A 465 -10.50 -20.98 6.02
N VAL A 466 -9.50 -20.39 6.68
CA VAL A 466 -9.62 -19.05 7.26
C VAL A 466 -9.72 -18.01 6.14
N GLY A 467 -10.89 -17.41 5.98
CA GLY A 467 -11.19 -16.46 4.91
C GLY A 467 -11.40 -15.00 5.38
N ASN A 468 -11.52 -14.77 6.68
CA ASN A 468 -11.65 -13.44 7.29
C ASN A 468 -11.04 -13.42 8.69
N ILE A 469 -10.92 -12.22 9.28
CA ILE A 469 -10.25 -12.06 10.59
C ILE A 469 -11.04 -12.62 11.77
N ILE A 470 -12.36 -12.84 11.64
CA ILE A 470 -13.17 -13.49 12.69
C ILE A 470 -12.82 -14.99 12.76
N GLU A 471 -12.52 -15.62 11.65
CA GLU A 471 -12.10 -17.02 11.58
C GLU A 471 -10.66 -17.23 12.02
N ALA A 472 -9.83 -16.16 11.98
CA ALA A 472 -8.43 -16.19 12.38
C ALA A 472 -8.29 -16.19 13.90
N ASP A 473 -7.80 -17.29 14.47
CA ASP A 473 -7.49 -17.37 15.90
C ASP A 473 -6.26 -16.51 16.26
N ALA A 474 -5.93 -16.44 17.55
CA ALA A 474 -4.81 -15.64 18.03
C ALA A 474 -3.45 -16.06 17.42
N ALA A 475 -3.27 -17.33 17.05
CA ALA A 475 -2.04 -17.81 16.42
C ALA A 475 -1.96 -17.37 14.96
N VAL A 476 -3.06 -17.49 14.21
CA VAL A 476 -3.16 -17.02 12.83
C VAL A 476 -2.98 -15.51 12.75
N ARG A 477 -3.60 -14.74 13.66
CA ARG A 477 -3.44 -13.28 13.70
C ARG A 477 -1.99 -12.86 13.94
N ARG A 478 -1.27 -13.52 14.89
CA ARG A 478 0.17 -13.25 15.09
C ARG A 478 1.01 -13.55 13.85
N SER A 479 0.72 -14.64 13.15
CA SER A 479 1.40 -14.97 11.90
C SER A 479 1.11 -13.95 10.80
N LEU A 480 -0.13 -13.47 10.69
CA LEU A 480 -0.52 -12.39 9.78
C LEU A 480 0.25 -11.11 10.08
N ASP A 481 0.27 -10.67 11.33
CA ASP A 481 0.94 -9.44 11.74
C ASP A 481 2.45 -9.51 11.47
N MET A 482 3.08 -10.66 11.73
CA MET A 482 4.49 -10.91 11.38
C MET A 482 4.71 -10.93 9.86
N GLY A 483 3.81 -11.57 9.09
CA GLY A 483 3.88 -11.59 7.62
C GLY A 483 3.76 -10.21 7.01
N ILE A 484 2.85 -9.37 7.53
CA ILE A 484 2.69 -7.96 7.13
C ILE A 484 3.97 -7.18 7.41
N LEU A 485 4.54 -7.32 8.62
CA LEU A 485 5.79 -6.65 8.98
C LEU A 485 6.94 -7.04 8.04
N LYS A 486 7.10 -8.33 7.77
CA LYS A 486 8.13 -8.83 6.85
C LYS A 486 7.94 -8.28 5.43
N ALA A 487 6.72 -8.25 4.91
CA ALA A 487 6.45 -7.67 3.61
C ALA A 487 6.85 -6.19 3.54
N GLN A 488 6.53 -5.40 4.58
CA GLN A 488 6.92 -3.99 4.69
C GLN A 488 8.46 -3.84 4.72
N GLN A 489 9.14 -4.61 5.57
CA GLN A 489 10.59 -4.57 5.72
C GLN A 489 11.32 -4.97 4.44
N ILE A 490 10.85 -6.02 3.75
CA ILE A 490 11.40 -6.46 2.47
C ILE A 490 11.30 -5.35 1.42
N LEU A 491 10.13 -4.76 1.25
CA LEU A 491 9.92 -3.71 0.25
C LEU A 491 10.72 -2.44 0.60
N ALA A 492 10.83 -2.11 1.88
CA ALA A 492 11.71 -1.03 2.34
C ALA A 492 13.19 -1.32 2.05
N GLY A 493 13.64 -2.56 2.27
CA GLY A 493 15.00 -3.01 1.95
C GLY A 493 15.33 -2.89 0.46
N LEU A 494 14.34 -3.07 -0.41
CA LEU A 494 14.46 -2.86 -1.86
C LEU A 494 14.37 -1.38 -2.26
N GLY A 495 14.11 -0.46 -1.33
CA GLY A 495 14.09 0.98 -1.56
C GLY A 495 12.70 1.62 -1.63
N ALA A 496 11.63 0.87 -1.38
CA ALA A 496 10.29 1.46 -1.31
C ALA A 496 10.16 2.42 -0.12
N THR A 497 9.53 3.57 -0.34
CA THR A 497 9.28 4.59 0.68
C THR A 497 7.87 4.54 1.25
N MET A 498 6.92 4.02 0.49
CA MET A 498 5.53 3.80 0.90
C MET A 498 4.99 2.51 0.29
N VAL A 499 4.22 1.76 1.07
CA VAL A 499 3.56 0.52 0.64
C VAL A 499 2.07 0.59 0.96
N SER A 500 1.23 0.40 -0.05
CA SER A 500 -0.20 0.15 0.13
C SER A 500 -0.44 -1.32 0.39
N SER A 501 -1.13 -1.63 1.47
CA SER A 501 -1.56 -2.99 1.82
C SER A 501 -3.08 -3.08 1.71
N ILE A 502 -3.57 -4.16 1.12
CA ILE A 502 -4.99 -4.36 0.84
C ILE A 502 -5.38 -5.75 1.34
N GLU A 503 -6.49 -5.83 2.08
CA GLU A 503 -7.10 -7.09 2.52
C GLU A 503 -8.17 -7.55 1.54
N TYR A 504 -8.15 -8.83 1.20
CA TYR A 504 -9.20 -9.52 0.45
C TYR A 504 -9.87 -10.51 1.39
N SER A 505 -10.98 -10.09 1.98
CA SER A 505 -11.67 -10.81 3.04
C SER A 505 -12.94 -11.48 2.51
N LYS A 506 -13.19 -12.69 2.97
CA LYS A 506 -14.45 -13.40 2.78
C LYS A 506 -15.56 -12.74 3.61
N ARG A 507 -16.80 -12.74 3.13
CA ARG A 507 -17.97 -12.32 3.92
C ARG A 507 -18.13 -13.19 5.17
N LEU A 508 -18.66 -12.58 6.23
CA LEU A 508 -18.78 -13.23 7.52
C LEU A 508 -19.77 -14.40 7.45
N GLY A 509 -19.40 -15.53 8.02
CA GLY A 509 -20.27 -16.71 8.08
C GLY A 509 -20.45 -17.48 6.76
N VAL A 510 -19.87 -17.01 5.64
CA VAL A 510 -19.98 -17.70 4.35
C VAL A 510 -18.96 -18.84 4.27
N ALA A 511 -19.40 -20.02 3.81
CA ALA A 511 -18.55 -21.20 3.59
C ALA A 511 -18.39 -21.48 2.10
N ASN A 512 -17.37 -20.87 1.46
CA ASN A 512 -17.11 -21.03 0.02
C ASN A 512 -15.70 -21.52 -0.33
N GLY A 513 -14.84 -21.78 0.65
CA GLY A 513 -13.45 -22.21 0.42
C GLY A 513 -12.47 -21.05 0.22
N GLN A 514 -12.93 -19.80 0.31
CA GLN A 514 -12.07 -18.62 0.18
C GLN A 514 -11.10 -18.49 1.34
N ARG A 515 -9.85 -18.15 1.03
CA ARG A 515 -8.80 -17.86 2.00
C ARG A 515 -8.55 -16.36 2.13
N LEU A 516 -8.21 -15.92 3.32
CA LEU A 516 -7.83 -14.52 3.58
C LEU A 516 -6.49 -14.22 2.91
N LEU A 517 -6.48 -13.17 2.10
CA LEU A 517 -5.34 -12.76 1.30
C LEU A 517 -5.05 -11.27 1.51
N TYR A 518 -3.77 -10.92 1.57
CA TYR A 518 -3.29 -9.53 1.54
C TYR A 518 -2.40 -9.32 0.33
N ALA A 519 -2.48 -8.14 -0.28
CA ALA A 519 -1.55 -7.69 -1.32
C ALA A 519 -0.80 -6.43 -0.86
N PHE A 520 0.49 -6.36 -1.15
CA PHE A 520 1.39 -5.26 -0.81
C PHE A 520 1.93 -4.65 -2.09
N LEU A 521 1.58 -3.38 -2.32
CA LEU A 521 1.88 -2.63 -3.53
C LEU A 521 2.69 -1.39 -3.16
N PRO A 522 4.00 -1.37 -3.38
CA PRO A 522 4.80 -0.19 -3.12
C PRO A 522 4.41 0.95 -4.08
N LYS A 523 4.45 2.17 -3.59
CA LYS A 523 4.38 3.37 -4.42
C LYS A 523 5.75 3.59 -5.04
N LEU A 524 5.80 3.44 -6.35
CA LEU A 524 7.03 3.58 -7.13
C LEU A 524 7.05 4.93 -7.84
N PRO A 525 8.23 5.50 -8.15
CA PRO A 525 8.32 6.86 -8.70
C PRO A 525 7.87 6.98 -10.16
N TRP A 526 7.49 5.90 -10.80
CA TRP A 526 6.95 5.89 -12.15
C TRP A 526 5.47 5.54 -12.18
N SER A 527 4.74 6.14 -13.08
CA SER A 527 3.33 5.82 -13.34
C SER A 527 3.20 4.66 -14.32
N MET A 528 2.03 4.03 -14.31
CA MET A 528 1.67 3.03 -15.30
C MET A 528 1.48 3.69 -16.68
N GLY A 529 1.79 2.96 -17.74
CA GLY A 529 1.50 3.39 -19.10
C GLY A 529 0.02 3.19 -19.48
N ALA A 530 -0.39 3.81 -20.58
CA ALA A 530 -1.77 3.77 -21.07
C ALA A 530 -2.34 2.35 -21.25
N PHE A 531 -1.53 1.40 -21.68
CA PHE A 531 -1.95 0.00 -21.81
C PHE A 531 -2.26 -0.65 -20.45
N SER A 532 -1.46 -0.34 -19.43
CA SER A 532 -1.69 -0.85 -18.07
C SER A 532 -3.01 -0.31 -17.52
N GLU A 533 -3.24 0.98 -17.68
CA GLU A 533 -4.47 1.62 -17.19
C GLU A 533 -5.71 1.18 -17.97
N ALA A 534 -5.64 1.22 -19.30
CA ALA A 534 -6.81 0.95 -20.14
C ALA A 534 -7.21 -0.53 -20.21
N GLN A 535 -6.26 -1.45 -20.07
CA GLN A 535 -6.48 -2.86 -20.35
C GLN A 535 -6.09 -3.80 -19.21
N GLY A 536 -5.66 -3.27 -18.06
CA GLY A 536 -5.14 -4.08 -16.96
C GLY A 536 -3.93 -4.93 -17.37
N ARG A 537 -3.04 -4.39 -18.23
CA ARG A 537 -1.84 -5.06 -18.74
C ARG A 537 -0.60 -4.44 -18.12
N PHE A 538 0.00 -5.14 -17.17
CA PHE A 538 1.13 -4.64 -16.39
C PHE A 538 2.44 -5.15 -16.97
N ILE A 539 3.32 -4.25 -17.38
CA ILE A 539 4.62 -4.58 -17.96
C ILE A 539 5.67 -4.62 -16.85
N LEU A 540 6.37 -5.75 -16.74
CA LEU A 540 7.45 -5.94 -15.75
C LEU A 540 8.81 -6.01 -16.44
N GLY A 541 9.83 -5.49 -15.76
CA GLY A 541 11.22 -5.56 -16.18
C GLY A 541 12.02 -6.70 -15.53
N HIS A 542 11.37 -7.70 -14.94
CA HIS A 542 11.98 -8.86 -14.29
C HIS A 542 11.02 -10.04 -14.27
N TYR A 543 11.55 -11.23 -14.05
CA TYR A 543 10.72 -12.41 -13.78
C TYR A 543 10.29 -12.47 -12.31
N PRO A 544 9.09 -12.99 -11.99
CA PRO A 544 8.60 -13.08 -10.62
C PRO A 544 9.52 -13.94 -9.73
N GLU A 545 10.17 -14.96 -10.28
CA GLU A 545 11.13 -15.80 -9.57
C GLU A 545 12.37 -14.99 -9.12
N ASP A 546 12.88 -14.11 -9.98
CA ASP A 546 14.04 -13.26 -9.68
C ASP A 546 13.68 -12.22 -8.63
N PHE A 547 12.47 -11.68 -8.69
CA PHE A 547 11.96 -10.80 -7.65
C PHE A 547 11.82 -11.52 -6.30
N ALA A 548 11.37 -12.78 -6.30
CA ALA A 548 11.33 -13.58 -5.08
C ALA A 548 12.74 -13.80 -4.48
N VAL A 549 13.77 -14.00 -5.32
CA VAL A 549 15.17 -14.04 -4.87
C VAL A 549 15.60 -12.72 -4.25
N ALA A 550 15.31 -11.59 -4.90
CA ALA A 550 15.62 -10.26 -4.39
C ALA A 550 14.95 -10.02 -3.02
N CYS A 551 13.67 -10.40 -2.87
CA CYS A 551 12.94 -10.32 -1.61
C CYS A 551 13.55 -11.18 -0.51
N ARG A 552 13.91 -12.43 -0.79
CA ARG A 552 14.55 -13.32 0.21
C ARG A 552 15.89 -12.79 0.70
N ARG A 553 16.63 -12.07 -0.13
CA ARG A 553 17.90 -11.43 0.28
C ARG A 553 17.69 -10.33 1.34
N GLN A 554 16.50 -9.73 1.42
CA GLN A 554 16.17 -8.71 2.41
C GLN A 554 15.78 -9.29 3.79
N LEU A 555 15.54 -10.59 3.89
CA LEU A 555 15.22 -11.27 5.15
C LEU A 555 16.46 -11.72 5.94
N ARG A 556 17.64 -11.63 5.34
CA ARG A 556 18.94 -11.98 5.94
C ARG A 556 19.55 -10.75 6.61
#